data_6f906990df36dc2a91a32c4d6b127d24
#
_entry.id   6f906990df36dc2a91a32c4d6b127d24
#
_cell.length_a   1.000
_cell.length_b   1.000
_cell.length_c   1.000
_cell.angle_alpha   90.00
_cell.angle_beta   90.00
_cell.angle_gamma   90.00
#
_symmetry.space_group_name_H-M   'P 1'
#
loop_
_entity.id
_entity.type
_entity.pdbx_description
1 polymer ?
#
loop_
_entity_poly.entity_id
_entity_poly.type
_entity_poly.pdbx_seq_one_letter_code
_entity_poly.pdbx_strand_id
1 'polypeptide(L)'
;MEAVNSLSLSGFASPWLFLYLVVVVLAVAAYILVTRGRRRRVLRFANMALLEQVAAGQKPRRWRHLPAALLVAALALLTTAMAGPTHDVRIPRNRAVVMLVIDVSESMSATDVAPSRIEAAREAGKHFADMLTAGINLGLVKFSSGATLLVAPTTDRDQVKQAIGKLVPEPRTATGEGIFTALQAIATTGAVMGGGDGPPPARIVLESDGKETVPPDLDAPRGAFTAAQAAKEQGVPISTISFGTPNGVVEVDGQPIPVPTDDASLARIADLSGGQAFRAESLGELDRVYSTLDEQIGYQVVRGDASAGWVALGALALALSIGAGILLNRRLPA
;
A
#
# COMPACT_ATOMS: atom_id res chain seq x y z
N MET A 1 -15.89 10.52 -7.30
CA MET A 1 -15.44 9.10 -7.29
C MET A 1 -15.49 8.47 -5.88
N GLU A 2 -15.75 9.23 -4.81
CA GLU A 2 -15.85 8.71 -3.43
C GLU A 2 -17.08 7.83 -3.14
N ALA A 3 -18.20 8.02 -3.83
CA ALA A 3 -19.42 7.26 -3.56
C ALA A 3 -19.35 5.76 -3.95
N VAL A 4 -18.46 5.37 -4.87
CA VAL A 4 -18.35 3.97 -5.33
C VAL A 4 -17.52 3.12 -4.34
N ASN A 5 -16.58 3.73 -3.62
CA ASN A 5 -15.77 3.05 -2.61
C ASN A 5 -16.54 2.76 -1.31
N SER A 6 -17.68 3.41 -1.08
CA SER A 6 -18.48 3.23 0.14
C SER A 6 -19.28 1.91 0.20
N LEU A 7 -19.30 1.13 -0.88
CA LEU A 7 -19.96 -0.18 -0.97
C LEU A 7 -18.98 -1.33 -1.21
N SER A 8 -17.70 -1.12 -1.00
CA SER A 8 -16.68 -2.15 -1.15
C SER A 8 -16.89 -3.32 -0.16
N LEU A 9 -16.57 -4.53 -0.60
CA LEU A 9 -16.66 -5.79 0.14
C LEU A 9 -15.31 -6.53 0.11
N SER A 10 -14.19 -5.81 0.17
CA SER A 10 -12.86 -6.43 0.14
C SER A 10 -12.53 -7.25 1.40
N GLY A 11 -13.27 -7.02 2.49
CA GLY A 11 -13.15 -7.78 3.74
C GLY A 11 -14.16 -7.30 4.78
N PHE A 12 -14.17 -7.97 5.94
CA PHE A 12 -15.01 -7.60 7.09
C PHE A 12 -14.15 -7.56 8.35
N ALA A 13 -14.30 -6.51 9.14
CA ALA A 13 -13.60 -6.36 10.42
C ALA A 13 -14.13 -7.35 11.47
N SER A 14 -15.44 -7.64 11.45
CA SER A 14 -16.10 -8.49 12.43
C SER A 14 -17.09 -9.47 11.78
N PRO A 15 -16.62 -10.49 11.03
CA PRO A 15 -17.48 -11.38 10.26
C PRO A 15 -18.43 -12.22 11.13
N TRP A 16 -18.14 -12.42 12.42
CA TRP A 16 -18.99 -13.11 13.36
C TRP A 16 -20.35 -12.43 13.56
N LEU A 17 -20.47 -11.13 13.29
CA LEU A 17 -21.74 -10.38 13.38
C LEU A 17 -22.76 -10.83 12.31
N PHE A 18 -22.37 -11.53 11.28
CA PHE A 18 -23.32 -12.18 10.38
C PHE A 18 -24.21 -13.24 11.08
N LEU A 19 -23.86 -13.66 12.28
CA LEU A 19 -24.77 -14.49 13.12
C LEU A 19 -26.11 -13.79 13.36
N TYR A 20 -26.18 -12.45 13.36
CA TYR A 20 -27.46 -11.74 13.45
C TYR A 20 -28.37 -12.00 12.25
N LEU A 21 -27.87 -12.43 11.08
CA LEU A 21 -28.71 -12.85 9.98
C LEU A 21 -29.55 -14.09 10.32
N VAL A 22 -29.10 -14.94 11.24
CA VAL A 22 -29.89 -16.07 11.74
C VAL A 22 -31.16 -15.57 12.43
N VAL A 23 -31.04 -14.49 13.22
CA VAL A 23 -32.21 -13.85 13.87
C VAL A 23 -33.17 -13.29 12.82
N VAL A 24 -32.65 -12.70 11.75
CA VAL A 24 -33.47 -12.21 10.63
C VAL A 24 -34.19 -13.37 9.94
N VAL A 25 -33.51 -14.49 9.69
CA VAL A 25 -34.10 -15.70 9.10
C VAL A 25 -35.20 -16.27 10.01
N LEU A 26 -34.96 -16.34 11.32
CA LEU A 26 -35.96 -16.79 12.30
C LEU A 26 -37.18 -15.86 12.32
N ALA A 27 -36.98 -14.54 12.25
CA ALA A 27 -38.09 -13.57 12.18
C ALA A 27 -38.91 -13.74 10.88
N VAL A 28 -38.26 -13.98 9.75
CA VAL A 28 -38.93 -14.28 8.46
C VAL A 28 -39.72 -15.61 8.57
N ALA A 29 -39.12 -16.64 9.14
CA ALA A 29 -39.82 -17.94 9.34
C ALA A 29 -41.04 -17.76 10.25
N ALA A 30 -40.91 -17.04 11.37
CA ALA A 30 -42.03 -16.74 12.28
C ALA A 30 -43.14 -15.95 11.56
N TYR A 31 -42.78 -14.94 10.76
CA TYR A 31 -43.75 -14.17 9.97
C TYR A 31 -44.51 -15.08 8.97
N ILE A 32 -43.83 -15.98 8.28
CA ILE A 32 -44.45 -16.93 7.35
C ILE A 32 -45.37 -17.87 8.09
N LEU A 33 -44.98 -18.41 9.23
CA LEU A 33 -45.78 -19.32 10.06
C LEU A 33 -47.05 -18.64 10.56
N VAL A 34 -46.93 -17.41 11.10
CA VAL A 34 -48.09 -16.63 11.61
C VAL A 34 -49.06 -16.31 10.47
N THR A 35 -48.54 -15.88 9.31
CA THR A 35 -49.42 -15.55 8.18
C THR A 35 -50.14 -16.78 7.60
N ARG A 36 -49.43 -17.92 7.53
CA ARG A 36 -50.05 -19.22 7.14
C ARG A 36 -51.05 -19.71 8.17
N GLY A 37 -50.75 -19.60 9.46
CA GLY A 37 -51.62 -19.98 10.57
C GLY A 37 -52.92 -19.15 10.59
N ARG A 38 -52.81 -17.82 10.36
CA ARG A 38 -54.01 -16.95 10.25
C ARG A 38 -54.90 -17.36 9.07
N ARG A 39 -54.35 -17.67 7.90
CA ARG A 39 -55.13 -18.11 6.76
C ARG A 39 -55.88 -19.43 7.05
N ARG A 40 -55.22 -20.40 7.73
CA ARG A 40 -55.85 -21.66 8.09
C ARG A 40 -56.98 -21.51 9.12
N ARG A 41 -56.89 -20.58 10.06
CA ARG A 41 -57.94 -20.31 11.06
C ARG A 41 -59.15 -19.62 10.43
N VAL A 42 -58.95 -18.64 9.55
CA VAL A 42 -60.04 -17.94 8.82
C VAL A 42 -60.84 -18.93 7.99
N LEU A 43 -60.19 -19.89 7.32
CA LEU A 43 -60.85 -20.95 6.53
C LEU A 43 -61.66 -21.94 7.37
N ARG A 44 -61.34 -22.10 8.67
CA ARG A 44 -62.08 -23.01 9.58
C ARG A 44 -63.36 -22.42 10.18
N PHE A 45 -63.48 -21.10 10.22
CA PHE A 45 -64.62 -20.41 10.87
C PHE A 45 -65.55 -19.70 9.88
N ALA A 46 -65.24 -19.68 8.61
CA ALA A 46 -66.05 -18.97 7.63
C ALA A 46 -67.11 -19.88 7.01
N ASN A 47 -68.36 -19.44 7.13
CA ASN A 47 -69.47 -20.02 6.38
C ASN A 47 -69.24 -19.71 4.91
N MET A 48 -69.02 -20.74 4.08
CA MET A 48 -68.57 -20.62 2.67
C MET A 48 -69.48 -19.70 1.86
N ALA A 49 -70.80 -19.70 2.10
CA ALA A 49 -71.77 -18.94 1.34
C ALA A 49 -71.65 -17.43 1.53
N LEU A 50 -71.28 -16.93 2.74
CA LEU A 50 -71.05 -15.53 3.03
C LEU A 50 -69.70 -15.03 2.52
N LEU A 51 -68.71 -15.93 2.43
CA LEU A 51 -67.37 -15.59 1.93
C LEU A 51 -67.35 -15.35 0.44
N GLU A 52 -68.11 -16.10 -0.35
CA GLU A 52 -68.21 -15.90 -1.80
C GLU A 52 -68.83 -14.57 -2.17
N GLN A 53 -69.82 -14.08 -1.41
CA GLN A 53 -70.44 -12.77 -1.67
C GLN A 53 -69.56 -11.58 -1.33
N VAL A 54 -68.69 -11.71 -0.30
CA VAL A 54 -67.75 -10.62 0.08
C VAL A 54 -66.43 -10.70 -0.64
N ALA A 55 -66.00 -11.90 -1.07
CA ALA A 55 -64.72 -12.11 -1.76
C ALA A 55 -64.74 -11.76 -3.26
N ALA A 56 -65.96 -11.69 -3.88
CA ALA A 56 -66.08 -11.41 -5.33
C ALA A 56 -65.53 -10.05 -5.78
N GLY A 57 -65.13 -9.15 -4.87
CA GLY A 57 -64.53 -7.85 -5.16
C GLY A 57 -63.07 -7.61 -4.74
N GLN A 58 -62.45 -8.56 -4.07
CA GLN A 58 -61.08 -8.29 -3.52
C GLN A 58 -59.99 -8.92 -4.38
N LYS A 59 -59.36 -8.10 -5.21
CA LYS A 59 -58.14 -8.50 -5.91
C LYS A 59 -57.00 -8.87 -4.91
N PRO A 60 -56.21 -9.95 -5.14
CA PRO A 60 -55.14 -10.34 -4.25
C PRO A 60 -54.14 -9.20 -4.10
N ARG A 61 -54.04 -8.63 -2.93
CA ARG A 61 -53.22 -7.45 -2.63
C ARG A 61 -51.75 -7.89 -2.54
N ARG A 62 -51.05 -8.02 -3.69
CA ARG A 62 -49.64 -8.43 -3.78
C ARG A 62 -48.70 -7.53 -2.96
N TRP A 63 -49.04 -6.27 -2.78
CA TRP A 63 -48.26 -5.24 -2.09
C TRP A 63 -48.29 -5.32 -0.56
N ARG A 64 -49.15 -6.16 0.04
CA ARG A 64 -49.26 -6.30 1.51
C ARG A 64 -47.97 -6.82 2.18
N HIS A 65 -47.15 -7.50 1.47
CA HIS A 65 -45.86 -8.05 2.00
C HIS A 65 -44.67 -7.13 1.73
N LEU A 66 -44.84 -6.02 1.01
CA LEU A 66 -43.78 -5.05 0.68
C LEU A 66 -43.10 -4.47 1.91
N PRO A 67 -43.84 -3.99 2.97
CA PRO A 67 -43.20 -3.48 4.17
C PRO A 67 -42.33 -4.54 4.86
N ALA A 68 -42.80 -5.79 4.94
CA ALA A 68 -42.05 -6.87 5.56
C ALA A 68 -40.78 -7.22 4.74
N ALA A 69 -40.87 -7.22 3.42
CA ALA A 69 -39.71 -7.45 2.55
C ALA A 69 -38.69 -6.32 2.67
N LEU A 70 -39.12 -5.06 2.72
CA LEU A 70 -38.24 -3.91 2.95
C LEU A 70 -37.58 -3.95 4.33
N LEU A 71 -38.31 -4.40 5.36
CA LEU A 71 -37.75 -4.56 6.71
C LEU A 71 -36.65 -5.61 6.74
N VAL A 72 -36.88 -6.77 6.09
CA VAL A 72 -35.86 -7.82 5.99
C VAL A 72 -34.63 -7.32 5.23
N ALA A 73 -34.82 -6.60 4.13
CA ALA A 73 -33.71 -6.00 3.38
C ALA A 73 -32.94 -4.96 4.24
N ALA A 74 -33.66 -4.12 4.98
CA ALA A 74 -33.05 -3.15 5.89
C ALA A 74 -32.23 -3.84 6.99
N LEU A 75 -32.76 -4.88 7.62
CA LEU A 75 -32.04 -5.64 8.64
C LEU A 75 -30.80 -6.34 8.07
N ALA A 76 -30.88 -6.89 6.86
CA ALA A 76 -29.73 -7.52 6.20
C ALA A 76 -28.65 -6.49 5.88
N LEU A 77 -29.01 -5.31 5.34
CA LEU A 77 -28.08 -4.23 5.04
C LEU A 77 -27.42 -3.67 6.30
N LEU A 78 -28.19 -3.47 7.37
CA LEU A 78 -27.67 -2.99 8.66
C LEU A 78 -26.73 -4.05 9.30
N THR A 79 -27.06 -5.34 9.19
CA THR A 79 -26.18 -6.41 9.67
C THR A 79 -24.87 -6.43 8.88
N THR A 80 -24.93 -6.22 7.57
CA THR A 80 -23.72 -6.09 6.73
C THR A 80 -22.89 -4.87 7.15
N ALA A 81 -23.54 -3.74 7.43
CA ALA A 81 -22.87 -2.55 7.94
C ALA A 81 -22.19 -2.80 9.30
N MET A 82 -22.86 -3.50 10.21
CA MET A 82 -22.31 -3.88 11.53
C MET A 82 -21.12 -4.84 11.41
N ALA A 83 -21.11 -5.71 10.40
CA ALA A 83 -19.97 -6.61 10.15
C ALA A 83 -18.68 -5.85 9.79
N GLY A 84 -18.76 -4.52 9.58
CA GLY A 84 -17.64 -3.64 9.30
C GLY A 84 -16.98 -3.97 7.95
N PRO A 85 -17.68 -3.77 6.81
CA PRO A 85 -17.06 -3.93 5.51
C PRO A 85 -15.86 -2.99 5.40
N THR A 86 -14.74 -3.50 4.84
CA THR A 86 -13.50 -2.74 4.72
C THR A 86 -13.17 -2.49 3.26
N HIS A 87 -12.49 -1.40 2.99
CA HIS A 87 -11.85 -1.10 1.71
C HIS A 87 -10.38 -0.72 1.93
N ASP A 88 -9.58 -0.95 0.92
CA ASP A 88 -8.17 -0.61 0.98
C ASP A 88 -7.99 0.91 0.79
N VAL A 89 -7.44 1.58 1.81
CA VAL A 89 -7.10 3.00 1.78
C VAL A 89 -5.59 3.13 1.73
N ARG A 90 -5.08 3.89 0.77
CA ARG A 90 -3.67 4.27 0.73
C ARG A 90 -3.45 5.46 1.65
N ILE A 91 -2.71 5.26 2.73
CA ILE A 91 -2.34 6.32 3.67
C ILE A 91 -0.86 6.64 3.48
N PRO A 92 -0.48 7.93 3.36
CA PRO A 92 0.93 8.32 3.30
C PRO A 92 1.68 7.86 4.56
N ARG A 93 2.89 7.32 4.38
CA ARG A 93 3.77 6.95 5.50
C ARG A 93 4.55 8.17 5.97
N ASN A 94 4.02 8.91 6.92
CA ASN A 94 4.60 10.19 7.39
C ASN A 94 5.85 10.06 8.29
N ARG A 95 6.45 8.89 8.45
CA ARG A 95 7.64 8.70 9.29
C ARG A 95 8.66 7.72 8.70
N ALA A 96 8.49 7.30 7.44
CA ALA A 96 9.45 6.41 6.81
C ALA A 96 10.82 7.09 6.67
N VAL A 97 11.87 6.27 6.75
CA VAL A 97 13.26 6.69 6.52
C VAL A 97 13.74 6.04 5.23
N VAL A 98 14.21 6.83 4.29
CA VAL A 98 14.83 6.37 3.05
C VAL A 98 16.29 6.81 3.05
N MET A 99 17.20 5.84 2.86
CA MET A 99 18.62 6.14 2.67
C MET A 99 18.97 5.95 1.20
N LEU A 100 19.27 7.05 0.52
CA LEU A 100 19.83 7.01 -0.82
C LEU A 100 21.35 6.79 -0.70
N VAL A 101 21.84 5.69 -1.25
CA VAL A 101 23.24 5.27 -1.19
C VAL A 101 23.77 5.25 -2.62
N ILE A 102 24.60 6.25 -2.96
CA ILE A 102 25.07 6.48 -4.33
C ILE A 102 26.55 6.09 -4.44
N ASP A 103 26.83 5.26 -5.41
CA ASP A 103 28.18 4.95 -5.86
C ASP A 103 28.81 6.18 -6.50
N VAL A 104 29.99 6.54 -6.04
CA VAL A 104 30.82 7.58 -6.65
C VAL A 104 32.18 7.03 -7.08
N SER A 105 32.26 5.74 -7.38
CA SER A 105 33.49 5.13 -7.90
C SER A 105 33.85 5.69 -9.27
N GLU A 106 35.12 5.47 -9.68
CA GLU A 106 35.63 5.95 -11.01
C GLU A 106 34.80 5.45 -12.18
N SER A 107 34.22 4.25 -12.10
CA SER A 107 33.33 3.70 -13.12
C SER A 107 32.09 4.54 -13.39
N MET A 108 31.67 5.34 -12.41
CA MET A 108 30.55 6.30 -12.55
C MET A 108 30.91 7.52 -13.42
N SER A 109 32.20 7.69 -13.79
CA SER A 109 32.61 8.67 -14.80
C SER A 109 32.37 8.22 -16.24
N ALA A 110 31.98 6.96 -16.46
CA ALA A 110 31.67 6.44 -17.78
C ALA A 110 30.58 7.23 -18.49
N THR A 111 30.73 7.39 -19.83
CA THR A 111 29.82 8.20 -20.67
C THR A 111 28.88 7.35 -21.51
N ASP A 112 28.74 6.09 -21.17
CA ASP A 112 27.74 5.19 -21.76
C ASP A 112 26.31 5.57 -21.46
N VAL A 113 26.09 6.33 -20.36
CA VAL A 113 24.88 7.07 -20.09
C VAL A 113 25.17 8.57 -20.19
N ALA A 114 24.44 9.30 -21.01
CA ALA A 114 24.70 10.72 -21.24
C ALA A 114 24.21 11.60 -20.04
N PRO A 115 24.98 12.62 -19.64
CA PRO A 115 26.32 13.00 -20.11
C PRO A 115 27.43 12.13 -19.52
N SER A 116 27.25 11.58 -18.32
CA SER A 116 28.02 10.52 -17.65
C SER A 116 27.10 9.86 -16.60
N ARG A 117 27.47 8.64 -16.14
CA ARG A 117 26.69 7.94 -15.09
C ARG A 117 26.48 8.82 -13.86
N ILE A 118 27.55 9.46 -13.35
CA ILE A 118 27.47 10.31 -12.14
C ILE A 118 26.59 11.56 -12.34
N GLU A 119 26.64 12.19 -13.53
CA GLU A 119 25.80 13.36 -13.80
C GLU A 119 24.30 12.95 -13.88
N ALA A 120 24.03 11.84 -14.55
CA ALA A 120 22.68 11.30 -14.64
C ALA A 120 22.17 10.85 -13.25
N ALA A 121 23.00 10.20 -12.43
CA ALA A 121 22.69 9.84 -11.05
C ALA A 121 22.38 11.07 -10.18
N ARG A 122 23.14 12.16 -10.34
CA ARG A 122 22.86 13.43 -9.64
C ARG A 122 21.51 14.03 -10.04
N GLU A 123 21.20 14.04 -11.33
CA GLU A 123 19.94 14.62 -11.83
C GLU A 123 18.74 13.78 -11.36
N ALA A 124 18.79 12.48 -11.56
CA ALA A 124 17.74 11.57 -11.11
C ALA A 124 17.58 11.56 -9.59
N GLY A 125 18.67 11.58 -8.83
CA GLY A 125 18.63 11.65 -7.36
C GLY A 125 18.00 12.95 -6.83
N LYS A 126 18.25 14.10 -7.50
CA LYS A 126 17.57 15.36 -7.17
C LYS A 126 16.08 15.28 -7.47
N HIS A 127 15.73 14.73 -8.62
CA HIS A 127 14.34 14.53 -9.01
C HIS A 127 13.62 13.58 -8.04
N PHE A 128 14.25 12.47 -7.65
CA PHE A 128 13.73 11.58 -6.62
C PHE A 128 13.48 12.30 -5.28
N ALA A 129 14.42 13.16 -4.85
CA ALA A 129 14.23 13.95 -3.63
C ALA A 129 13.01 14.86 -3.70
N ASP A 130 12.73 15.46 -4.87
CA ASP A 130 11.56 16.32 -5.07
C ASP A 130 10.25 15.53 -5.17
N MET A 131 10.26 14.34 -5.79
CA MET A 131 9.08 13.49 -5.93
C MET A 131 8.66 12.82 -4.61
N LEU A 132 9.62 12.53 -3.75
CA LEU A 132 9.38 11.72 -2.55
C LEU A 132 8.31 12.33 -1.65
N THR A 133 7.31 11.52 -1.28
CA THR A 133 6.15 11.93 -0.48
C THR A 133 6.56 12.78 0.73
N ALA A 134 5.84 13.89 0.97
CA ALA A 134 6.09 14.76 2.10
C ALA A 134 5.98 13.99 3.43
N GLY A 135 6.92 14.26 4.36
CA GLY A 135 6.98 13.59 5.66
C GLY A 135 7.91 12.37 5.70
N ILE A 136 8.37 11.84 4.56
CA ILE A 136 9.43 10.82 4.52
C ILE A 136 10.78 11.50 4.79
N ASN A 137 11.60 10.90 5.64
CA ASN A 137 12.95 11.39 5.92
C ASN A 137 13.93 10.77 4.91
N LEU A 138 14.59 11.62 4.10
CA LEU A 138 15.58 11.21 3.12
C LEU A 138 16.98 11.51 3.62
N GLY A 139 17.83 10.47 3.72
CA GLY A 139 19.26 10.61 3.98
C GLY A 139 20.08 10.30 2.74
N LEU A 140 21.33 10.75 2.73
CA LEU A 140 22.27 10.54 1.63
C LEU A 140 23.60 9.99 2.15
N VAL A 141 24.01 8.86 1.60
CA VAL A 141 25.34 8.28 1.75
C VAL A 141 26.01 8.24 0.38
N LYS A 142 27.27 8.64 0.30
CA LYS A 142 28.12 8.31 -0.84
C LYS A 142 29.09 7.20 -0.46
N PHE A 143 29.47 6.38 -1.41
CA PHE A 143 30.53 5.41 -1.21
C PHE A 143 31.49 5.29 -2.39
N SER A 144 32.74 5.00 -2.08
CA SER A 144 33.86 4.75 -2.98
C SER A 144 34.81 3.79 -2.29
N SER A 145 36.04 4.16 -1.99
CA SER A 145 36.96 3.36 -1.14
C SER A 145 36.48 3.15 0.29
N GLY A 146 35.54 3.93 0.74
CA GLY A 146 34.79 3.88 2.01
C GLY A 146 33.46 4.55 1.84
N ALA A 147 32.72 4.74 2.93
CA ALA A 147 31.41 5.39 2.90
C ALA A 147 31.34 6.62 3.80
N THR A 148 30.59 7.62 3.37
CA THR A 148 30.38 8.86 4.12
C THR A 148 28.91 9.22 4.15
N LEU A 149 28.36 9.42 5.35
CA LEU A 149 27.03 10.00 5.54
C LEU A 149 27.10 11.51 5.21
N LEU A 150 26.57 11.92 4.08
CA LEU A 150 26.55 13.32 3.65
C LEU A 150 25.39 14.11 4.29
N VAL A 151 24.22 13.46 4.37
CA VAL A 151 23.03 14.06 4.97
C VAL A 151 22.35 13.00 5.82
N ALA A 152 22.17 13.28 7.12
CA ALA A 152 21.32 12.45 7.98
C ALA A 152 19.86 12.53 7.53
N PRO A 153 19.04 11.49 7.78
CA PRO A 153 17.64 11.49 7.39
C PRO A 153 16.90 12.76 7.81
N THR A 154 16.38 13.49 6.84
CA THR A 154 15.69 14.77 7.02
C THR A 154 14.54 14.95 6.03
N THR A 155 13.58 15.78 6.35
CA THR A 155 12.53 16.24 5.43
C THR A 155 12.97 17.46 4.60
N ASP A 156 14.14 18.05 4.86
CA ASP A 156 14.72 19.15 4.10
C ASP A 156 15.33 18.65 2.78
N ARG A 157 14.54 18.75 1.71
CA ARG A 157 14.92 18.30 0.36
C ARG A 157 16.05 19.14 -0.24
N ASP A 158 16.10 20.43 0.08
CA ASP A 158 17.11 21.32 -0.49
C ASP A 158 18.50 20.98 0.03
N GLN A 159 18.62 20.62 1.30
CA GLN A 159 19.87 20.11 1.86
C GLN A 159 20.36 18.85 1.14
N VAL A 160 19.46 17.90 0.87
CA VAL A 160 19.80 16.64 0.17
C VAL A 160 20.21 16.93 -1.28
N LYS A 161 19.44 17.75 -2.01
CA LYS A 161 19.76 18.13 -3.40
C LYS A 161 21.09 18.86 -3.53
N GLN A 162 21.41 19.74 -2.58
CA GLN A 162 22.72 20.40 -2.56
C GLN A 162 23.87 19.42 -2.33
N ALA A 163 23.68 18.43 -1.46
CA ALA A 163 24.68 17.39 -1.22
C ALA A 163 24.86 16.47 -2.45
N ILE A 164 23.76 16.06 -3.10
CA ILE A 164 23.80 15.29 -4.36
C ILE A 164 24.57 16.05 -5.44
N GLY A 165 24.35 17.36 -5.56
CA GLY A 165 25.05 18.20 -6.54
C GLY A 165 26.58 18.27 -6.36
N LYS A 166 27.10 17.88 -5.18
CA LYS A 166 28.53 17.91 -4.85
C LYS A 166 29.22 16.54 -4.99
N LEU A 167 28.50 15.49 -5.39
CA LEU A 167 29.10 14.19 -5.60
C LEU A 167 30.14 14.27 -6.71
N VAL A 168 31.31 13.70 -6.48
CA VAL A 168 32.40 13.64 -7.47
C VAL A 168 32.96 12.23 -7.48
N PRO A 169 33.42 11.73 -8.64
CA PRO A 169 34.03 10.41 -8.73
C PRO A 169 35.28 10.28 -7.85
N GLU A 170 35.42 9.12 -7.23
CA GLU A 170 36.54 8.76 -6.34
C GLU A 170 37.02 7.32 -6.64
N PRO A 171 38.26 6.96 -6.30
CA PRO A 171 38.78 5.61 -6.55
C PRO A 171 38.06 4.54 -5.73
N ARG A 172 37.98 3.31 -6.27
CA ARG A 172 37.50 2.07 -5.68
C ARG A 172 36.00 2.08 -5.36
N THR A 173 35.52 0.92 -4.92
CA THR A 173 34.08 0.69 -4.64
C THR A 173 33.96 -0.22 -3.42
N ALA A 174 33.39 0.30 -2.32
CA ALA A 174 33.14 -0.41 -1.07
C ALA A 174 31.63 -0.40 -0.77
N THR A 175 30.86 -1.18 -1.51
CA THR A 175 29.40 -1.25 -1.41
C THR A 175 28.92 -1.65 -0.02
N GLY A 176 29.59 -2.63 0.58
CA GLY A 176 29.27 -3.07 1.94
C GLY A 176 29.39 -1.95 2.98
N GLU A 177 30.41 -1.08 2.87
CA GLU A 177 30.56 0.09 3.73
C GLU A 177 29.42 1.09 3.55
N GLY A 178 28.98 1.30 2.30
CA GLY A 178 27.80 2.13 1.97
C GLY A 178 26.55 1.66 2.70
N ILE A 179 26.28 0.36 2.63
CA ILE A 179 25.12 -0.27 3.28
C ILE A 179 25.25 -0.17 4.82
N PHE A 180 26.38 -0.51 5.42
CA PHE A 180 26.58 -0.41 6.87
C PHE A 180 26.43 1.02 7.39
N THR A 181 26.95 2.01 6.65
CA THR A 181 26.80 3.43 7.01
C THR A 181 25.34 3.86 6.97
N ALA A 182 24.58 3.41 5.97
CA ALA A 182 23.16 3.66 5.88
C ALA A 182 22.37 3.01 7.03
N LEU A 183 22.67 1.77 7.37
CA LEU A 183 22.05 1.06 8.50
C LEU A 183 22.30 1.77 9.83
N GLN A 184 23.53 2.25 10.06
CA GLN A 184 23.86 3.03 11.25
C GLN A 184 23.08 4.35 11.32
N ALA A 185 22.93 5.05 10.20
CA ALA A 185 22.15 6.29 10.14
C ALA A 185 20.66 6.03 10.40
N ILE A 186 20.09 4.94 9.86
CA ILE A 186 18.72 4.50 10.14
C ILE A 186 18.54 4.20 11.63
N ALA A 187 19.44 3.41 12.23
CA ALA A 187 19.37 3.04 13.64
C ALA A 187 19.42 4.27 14.55
N THR A 188 20.33 5.20 14.27
CA THR A 188 20.47 6.47 15.03
C THR A 188 19.20 7.31 14.92
N THR A 189 18.65 7.45 13.69
CA THR A 189 17.41 8.19 13.46
C THR A 189 16.24 7.52 14.16
N GLY A 190 16.15 6.19 14.07
CA GLY A 190 15.10 5.41 14.74
C GLY A 190 15.13 5.57 16.26
N ALA A 191 16.32 5.65 16.87
CA ALA A 191 16.46 5.89 18.31
C ALA A 191 15.96 7.28 18.73
N VAL A 192 16.13 8.30 17.89
CA VAL A 192 15.67 9.67 18.15
C VAL A 192 14.18 9.84 17.87
N MET A 193 13.68 9.24 16.80
CA MET A 193 12.26 9.36 16.35
C MET A 193 11.34 8.31 16.96
N GLY A 194 11.89 7.28 17.59
CA GLY A 194 11.16 6.15 18.19
C GLY A 194 10.31 6.61 19.37
N GLY A 195 9.02 6.87 19.11
CA GLY A 195 7.96 6.94 20.11
C GLY A 195 7.35 5.56 20.32
N GLY A 196 6.35 5.40 21.19
CA GLY A 196 5.78 4.12 21.63
C GLY A 196 5.27 3.13 20.57
N ASP A 197 5.34 3.45 19.27
CA ASP A 197 4.86 2.63 18.15
C ASP A 197 5.99 1.81 17.46
N GLY A 198 7.19 1.75 18.02
CA GLY A 198 8.35 1.05 17.43
C GLY A 198 9.17 1.91 16.46
N PRO A 199 10.27 1.35 15.89
CA PRO A 199 11.12 2.08 14.96
C PRO A 199 10.36 2.38 13.65
N PRO A 200 10.63 3.55 13.05
CA PRO A 200 9.99 3.91 11.77
C PRO A 200 10.40 2.92 10.67
N PRO A 201 9.50 2.62 9.73
CA PRO A 201 9.84 1.79 8.60
C PRO A 201 10.97 2.44 7.80
N ALA A 202 11.98 1.66 7.45
CA ALA A 202 13.15 2.16 6.75
C ALA A 202 13.43 1.35 5.47
N ARG A 203 14.06 1.98 4.49
CA ARG A 203 14.52 1.35 3.26
C ARG A 203 15.82 1.98 2.77
N ILE A 204 16.69 1.16 2.20
CA ILE A 204 17.88 1.63 1.48
C ILE A 204 17.58 1.55 -0.02
N VAL A 205 17.94 2.60 -0.74
CA VAL A 205 17.98 2.65 -2.21
C VAL A 205 19.46 2.77 -2.59
N LEU A 206 20.01 1.68 -3.10
CA LEU A 206 21.42 1.55 -3.48
C LEU A 206 21.54 1.70 -5.00
N GLU A 207 22.24 2.72 -5.46
CA GLU A 207 22.54 2.97 -6.86
C GLU A 207 24.04 2.75 -7.11
N SER A 208 24.38 1.82 -8.01
CA SER A 208 25.76 1.44 -8.33
C SER A 208 25.82 0.74 -9.68
N ASP A 209 27.00 0.65 -10.27
CA ASP A 209 27.27 -0.29 -11.35
C ASP A 209 27.58 -1.73 -10.85
N GLY A 210 27.66 -1.91 -9.54
CA GLY A 210 27.65 -3.21 -8.85
C GLY A 210 29.00 -3.85 -8.60
N LYS A 211 30.09 -3.41 -9.20
CA LYS A 211 31.39 -4.06 -9.06
C LYS A 211 32.12 -3.61 -7.78
N GLU A 212 31.96 -4.38 -6.69
CA GLU A 212 32.73 -4.14 -5.46
C GLU A 212 34.24 -4.45 -5.65
N THR A 213 35.09 -3.59 -5.13
CA THR A 213 36.53 -3.75 -5.18
C THR A 213 37.16 -3.83 -3.78
N VAL A 214 36.46 -3.38 -2.75
CA VAL A 214 36.94 -3.37 -1.35
C VAL A 214 35.79 -3.73 -0.40
N PRO A 215 35.89 -4.88 0.26
CA PRO A 215 36.77 -6.01 -0.01
C PRO A 215 36.43 -6.69 -1.34
N PRO A 216 37.35 -7.38 -1.99
CA PRO A 216 37.05 -8.11 -3.26
C PRO A 216 36.14 -9.34 -3.01
N ASP A 217 36.05 -9.84 -1.79
CA ASP A 217 35.16 -10.90 -1.37
C ASP A 217 33.89 -10.31 -0.78
N LEU A 218 32.76 -10.47 -1.46
CA LEU A 218 31.45 -9.95 -1.09
C LEU A 218 30.89 -10.58 0.20
N ASP A 219 31.35 -11.77 0.57
CA ASP A 219 30.99 -12.47 1.81
C ASP A 219 31.92 -12.14 2.98
N ALA A 220 32.96 -11.33 2.76
CA ALA A 220 33.82 -10.85 3.85
C ALA A 220 33.03 -10.06 4.91
N PRO A 221 33.55 -9.90 6.16
CA PRO A 221 32.82 -9.22 7.22
C PRO A 221 32.33 -7.80 6.92
N ARG A 222 32.93 -7.13 5.92
CA ARG A 222 32.54 -5.79 5.45
C ARG A 222 32.08 -5.80 4.00
N GLY A 223 31.90 -6.98 3.38
CA GLY A 223 31.43 -7.16 2.02
C GLY A 223 29.92 -6.89 1.89
N ALA A 224 29.51 -6.68 0.65
CA ALA A 224 28.13 -6.27 0.33
C ALA A 224 27.07 -7.33 0.69
N PHE A 225 27.38 -8.63 0.56
CA PHE A 225 26.43 -9.68 0.91
C PHE A 225 26.25 -9.80 2.43
N THR A 226 27.32 -9.68 3.19
CA THR A 226 27.26 -9.63 4.65
C THR A 226 26.45 -8.41 5.14
N ALA A 227 26.65 -7.24 4.50
CA ALA A 227 25.89 -6.04 4.80
C ALA A 227 24.40 -6.18 4.45
N ALA A 228 24.07 -6.86 3.33
CA ALA A 228 22.69 -7.15 2.94
C ALA A 228 21.99 -8.10 3.93
N GLN A 229 22.70 -9.09 4.46
CA GLN A 229 22.17 -9.97 5.52
C GLN A 229 21.92 -9.20 6.83
N ALA A 230 22.85 -8.32 7.22
CA ALA A 230 22.65 -7.45 8.38
C ALA A 230 21.44 -6.51 8.21
N ALA A 231 21.21 -6.01 6.99
CA ALA A 231 20.03 -5.22 6.67
C ALA A 231 18.73 -6.02 6.85
N LYS A 232 18.70 -7.27 6.40
CA LYS A 232 17.57 -8.19 6.62
C LYS A 232 17.29 -8.43 8.09
N GLU A 233 18.32 -8.68 8.88
CA GLU A 233 18.18 -8.89 10.33
C GLU A 233 17.60 -7.67 11.04
N GLN A 234 17.88 -6.46 10.55
CA GLN A 234 17.34 -5.22 11.05
C GLN A 234 15.96 -4.87 10.42
N GLY A 235 15.44 -5.69 9.51
CA GLY A 235 14.17 -5.44 8.82
C GLY A 235 14.22 -4.27 7.83
N VAL A 236 15.40 -3.94 7.29
CA VAL A 236 15.64 -2.84 6.35
C VAL A 236 15.88 -3.43 4.94
N PRO A 237 14.87 -3.48 4.07
CA PRO A 237 15.05 -3.96 2.71
C PRO A 237 15.91 -2.99 1.89
N ILE A 238 16.77 -3.55 1.01
CA ILE A 238 17.61 -2.79 0.09
C ILE A 238 17.06 -2.94 -1.31
N SER A 239 16.59 -1.82 -1.90
CA SER A 239 16.30 -1.78 -3.34
C SER A 239 17.56 -1.37 -4.08
N THR A 240 18.02 -2.20 -5.01
CA THR A 240 19.22 -1.95 -5.78
C THR A 240 18.87 -1.45 -7.17
N ILE A 241 19.62 -0.48 -7.67
CA ILE A 241 19.54 0.04 -9.03
C ILE A 241 20.89 -0.19 -9.71
N SER A 242 20.94 -1.14 -10.62
CA SER A 242 22.10 -1.31 -11.50
C SER A 242 22.07 -0.23 -12.57
N PHE A 243 23.04 0.69 -12.52
CA PHE A 243 23.03 1.87 -13.37
C PHE A 243 24.23 1.89 -14.32
N GLY A 244 23.95 1.88 -15.61
CA GLY A 244 24.94 1.83 -16.69
C GLY A 244 24.64 0.76 -17.72
N THR A 245 25.57 0.57 -18.66
CA THR A 245 25.43 -0.43 -19.72
C THR A 245 26.50 -1.52 -19.61
N PRO A 246 26.30 -2.69 -20.23
CA PRO A 246 27.35 -3.75 -20.30
C PRO A 246 28.61 -3.33 -21.05
N ASN A 247 28.52 -2.28 -21.84
CA ASN A 247 29.62 -1.81 -22.72
C ASN A 247 30.26 -0.50 -22.21
N GLY A 248 30.00 -0.14 -20.92
CA GLY A 248 30.57 1.05 -20.32
C GLY A 248 32.10 1.04 -20.37
N VAL A 249 32.68 2.20 -20.66
CA VAL A 249 34.13 2.40 -20.71
C VAL A 249 34.48 3.70 -20.00
N VAL A 250 35.49 3.67 -19.17
CA VAL A 250 36.08 4.86 -18.55
C VAL A 250 37.53 5.04 -19.07
N GLU A 251 37.94 6.27 -19.25
CA GLU A 251 39.30 6.59 -19.63
C GLU A 251 40.12 6.94 -18.38
N VAL A 252 41.14 6.11 -18.10
CA VAL A 252 42.05 6.32 -16.97
C VAL A 252 43.47 6.40 -17.55
N ASP A 253 44.14 7.50 -17.29
CA ASP A 253 45.50 7.77 -17.80
C ASP A 253 45.64 7.58 -19.32
N GLY A 254 44.57 7.94 -20.09
CA GLY A 254 44.55 7.79 -21.55
C GLY A 254 44.33 6.35 -22.03
N GLN A 255 44.01 5.43 -21.16
CA GLN A 255 43.68 4.03 -21.48
C GLN A 255 42.18 3.76 -21.28
N PRO A 256 41.49 3.20 -22.28
CA PRO A 256 40.07 2.81 -22.11
C PRO A 256 39.96 1.54 -21.25
N ILE A 257 39.33 1.64 -20.11
CA ILE A 257 39.07 0.53 -19.18
C ILE A 257 37.60 0.15 -19.27
N PRO A 258 37.26 -1.10 -19.64
CA PRO A 258 35.87 -1.56 -19.62
C PRO A 258 35.31 -1.59 -18.16
N VAL A 259 34.13 -1.04 -17.98
CA VAL A 259 33.40 -0.99 -16.69
C VAL A 259 31.96 -1.47 -16.88
N PRO A 260 31.80 -2.79 -17.20
CA PRO A 260 30.47 -3.36 -17.34
C PRO A 260 29.73 -3.34 -16.01
N THR A 261 28.39 -3.27 -16.05
CA THR A 261 27.55 -3.42 -14.85
C THR A 261 27.58 -4.85 -14.29
N ASP A 262 27.54 -4.99 -12.96
CA ASP A 262 27.40 -6.27 -12.25
C ASP A 262 25.97 -6.42 -11.68
N ASP A 263 25.03 -6.64 -12.58
CA ASP A 263 23.62 -6.81 -12.26
C ASP A 263 23.39 -8.01 -11.33
N ALA A 264 24.22 -9.05 -11.42
CA ALA A 264 24.06 -10.27 -10.62
C ALA A 264 24.34 -10.02 -9.14
N SER A 265 25.41 -9.30 -8.81
CA SER A 265 25.74 -8.95 -7.43
C SER A 265 24.69 -8.03 -6.83
N LEU A 266 24.21 -7.02 -7.56
CA LEU A 266 23.16 -6.12 -7.10
C LEU A 266 21.81 -6.85 -6.89
N ALA A 267 21.43 -7.73 -7.80
CA ALA A 267 20.23 -8.56 -7.62
C ALA A 267 20.36 -9.45 -6.37
N ARG A 268 21.54 -10.02 -6.13
CA ARG A 268 21.80 -10.84 -4.95
C ARG A 268 21.71 -10.04 -3.63
N ILE A 269 22.19 -8.78 -3.61
CA ILE A 269 22.05 -7.88 -2.46
C ILE A 269 20.58 -7.62 -2.16
N ALA A 270 19.78 -7.31 -3.19
CA ALA A 270 18.35 -7.10 -3.04
C ALA A 270 17.65 -8.34 -2.48
N ASP A 271 17.91 -9.52 -3.04
CA ASP A 271 17.33 -10.79 -2.59
C ASP A 271 17.70 -11.11 -1.13
N LEU A 272 18.98 -10.95 -0.77
CA LEU A 272 19.46 -11.22 0.58
C LEU A 272 18.79 -10.32 1.63
N SER A 273 18.53 -9.07 1.30
CA SER A 273 17.90 -8.09 2.20
C SER A 273 16.36 -8.14 2.17
N GLY A 274 15.75 -8.84 1.20
CA GLY A 274 14.29 -8.86 0.99
C GLY A 274 13.76 -7.61 0.27
N GLY A 275 14.61 -6.93 -0.50
CA GLY A 275 14.25 -5.81 -1.36
C GLY A 275 14.00 -6.21 -2.81
N GLN A 276 14.20 -5.28 -3.74
CA GLN A 276 13.97 -5.48 -5.17
C GLN A 276 15.17 -4.95 -5.99
N ALA A 277 15.51 -5.66 -7.05
CA ALA A 277 16.53 -5.23 -7.97
C ALA A 277 15.90 -4.57 -9.20
N PHE A 278 16.46 -3.44 -9.58
CA PHE A 278 16.11 -2.68 -10.78
C PHE A 278 17.34 -2.48 -11.65
N ARG A 279 17.10 -2.17 -12.93
CA ARG A 279 18.14 -1.84 -13.90
C ARG A 279 17.74 -0.57 -14.63
N ALA A 280 18.72 0.27 -14.91
CA ALA A 280 18.55 1.48 -15.69
C ALA A 280 19.78 1.70 -16.59
N GLU A 281 19.56 1.85 -17.90
CA GLU A 281 20.60 2.11 -18.88
C GLU A 281 20.56 3.56 -19.42
N SER A 282 19.65 4.37 -18.87
CA SER A 282 19.46 5.78 -19.23
C SER A 282 18.89 6.57 -18.08
N LEU A 283 19.04 7.90 -18.12
CA LEU A 283 18.42 8.82 -17.15
C LEU A 283 16.89 8.61 -17.07
N GLY A 284 16.20 8.47 -18.21
CA GLY A 284 14.76 8.29 -18.23
C GLY A 284 14.30 6.94 -17.66
N GLU A 285 15.14 5.91 -17.68
CA GLU A 285 14.86 4.64 -16.98
C GLU A 285 15.08 4.77 -15.49
N LEU A 286 16.15 5.45 -15.09
CA LEU A 286 16.45 5.72 -13.70
C LEU A 286 15.31 6.53 -13.03
N ASP A 287 14.80 7.55 -13.69
CA ASP A 287 13.63 8.31 -13.22
C ASP A 287 12.38 7.45 -13.07
N ARG A 288 12.15 6.50 -13.99
CA ARG A 288 11.02 5.55 -13.86
C ARG A 288 11.18 4.60 -12.67
N VAL A 289 12.41 4.13 -12.43
CA VAL A 289 12.71 3.29 -11.26
C VAL A 289 12.45 4.07 -9.97
N TYR A 290 12.91 5.30 -9.87
CA TYR A 290 12.67 6.15 -8.72
C TYR A 290 11.19 6.45 -8.49
N SER A 291 10.42 6.70 -9.56
CA SER A 291 8.96 6.87 -9.47
C SER A 291 8.26 5.61 -8.92
N THR A 292 8.69 4.43 -9.37
CA THR A 292 8.16 3.15 -8.86
C THR A 292 8.50 2.94 -7.38
N LEU A 293 9.69 3.35 -6.96
CA LEU A 293 10.12 3.26 -5.56
C LEU A 293 9.32 4.24 -4.67
N ASP A 294 9.06 5.47 -5.12
CA ASP A 294 8.22 6.42 -4.38
C ASP A 294 6.82 5.87 -4.13
N GLU A 295 6.17 5.29 -5.15
CA GLU A 295 4.86 4.67 -5.00
C GLU A 295 4.85 3.53 -3.97
N GLN A 296 5.93 2.75 -3.89
CA GLN A 296 6.05 1.65 -2.94
C GLN A 296 6.38 2.11 -1.51
N ILE A 297 7.17 3.16 -1.37
CA ILE A 297 7.64 3.67 -0.09
C ILE A 297 6.61 4.63 0.51
N GLY A 298 6.04 5.51 -0.33
CA GLY A 298 5.21 6.65 0.08
C GLY A 298 3.88 6.27 0.71
N TYR A 299 3.36 5.08 0.43
CA TYR A 299 2.01 4.69 0.85
C TYR A 299 2.00 3.34 1.55
N GLN A 300 1.14 3.23 2.55
CA GLN A 300 0.72 1.93 3.10
C GLN A 300 -0.76 1.71 2.82
N VAL A 301 -1.10 0.48 2.48
CA VAL A 301 -2.50 0.07 2.35
C VAL A 301 -3.02 -0.31 3.73
N VAL A 302 -3.97 0.45 4.23
CA VAL A 302 -4.66 0.18 5.49
C VAL A 302 -6.12 -0.13 5.19
N ARG A 303 -6.70 -1.08 5.92
CA ARG A 303 -8.12 -1.38 5.80
C ARG A 303 -8.93 -0.26 6.44
N GLY A 304 -9.52 0.60 5.62
CA GLY A 304 -10.44 1.65 6.02
C GLY A 304 -11.86 1.11 6.19
N ASP A 305 -12.67 1.80 7.00
CA ASP A 305 -14.08 1.47 7.21
C ASP A 305 -14.94 1.89 6.01
N ALA A 306 -15.74 0.97 5.48
CA ALA A 306 -16.71 1.19 4.40
C ALA A 306 -18.16 1.01 4.86
N SER A 307 -18.44 1.06 6.16
CA SER A 307 -19.77 0.79 6.72
C SER A 307 -20.80 1.90 6.45
N ALA A 308 -20.35 3.16 6.27
CA ALA A 308 -21.24 4.32 6.14
C ALA A 308 -22.26 4.21 5.00
N GLY A 309 -21.86 3.74 3.83
CA GLY A 309 -22.77 3.54 2.69
C GLY A 309 -23.81 2.46 2.97
N TRP A 310 -23.43 1.39 3.63
CA TRP A 310 -24.33 0.30 4.01
C TRP A 310 -25.33 0.71 5.08
N VAL A 311 -24.90 1.53 6.06
CA VAL A 311 -25.78 2.15 7.06
C VAL A 311 -26.82 3.04 6.39
N ALA A 312 -26.40 3.90 5.47
CA ALA A 312 -27.32 4.81 4.76
C ALA A 312 -28.36 4.04 3.94
N LEU A 313 -27.97 2.99 3.21
CA LEU A 313 -28.88 2.14 2.46
C LEU A 313 -29.85 1.38 3.39
N GLY A 314 -29.35 0.85 4.50
CA GLY A 314 -30.16 0.16 5.50
C GLY A 314 -31.19 1.09 6.16
N ALA A 315 -30.77 2.31 6.51
CA ALA A 315 -31.66 3.33 7.08
C ALA A 315 -32.75 3.78 6.08
N LEU A 316 -32.38 3.97 4.79
CA LEU A 316 -33.33 4.27 3.73
C LEU A 316 -34.36 3.16 3.55
N ALA A 317 -33.90 1.90 3.47
CA ALA A 317 -34.81 0.75 3.35
C ALA A 317 -35.74 0.63 4.56
N LEU A 318 -35.27 0.93 5.77
CA LEU A 318 -36.06 0.96 6.98
C LEU A 318 -37.15 2.07 6.93
N ALA A 319 -36.77 3.27 6.53
CA ALA A 319 -37.69 4.38 6.37
C ALA A 319 -38.79 4.07 5.33
N LEU A 320 -38.40 3.49 4.19
CA LEU A 320 -39.34 3.03 3.17
C LEU A 320 -40.26 1.91 3.68
N SER A 321 -39.76 1.00 4.51
CA SER A 321 -40.57 -0.05 5.14
C SER A 321 -41.65 0.53 6.03
N ILE A 322 -41.27 1.49 6.91
CA ILE A 322 -42.19 2.18 7.81
C ILE A 322 -43.23 2.97 7.02
N GLY A 323 -42.78 3.77 6.02
CA GLY A 323 -43.69 4.54 5.17
C GLY A 323 -44.69 3.67 4.40
N ALA A 324 -44.22 2.56 3.80
CA ALA A 324 -45.06 1.59 3.13
C ALA A 324 -46.05 0.92 4.12
N GLY A 325 -45.61 0.62 5.36
CA GLY A 325 -46.44 0.08 6.40
C GLY A 325 -47.60 1.01 6.77
N ILE A 326 -47.31 2.29 6.97
CA ILE A 326 -48.33 3.32 7.28
C ILE A 326 -49.28 3.50 6.10
N LEU A 327 -48.79 3.65 4.89
CA LEU A 327 -49.61 3.88 3.68
C LEU A 327 -50.53 2.71 3.36
N LEU A 328 -50.03 1.49 3.50
CA LEU A 328 -50.78 0.28 3.18
C LEU A 328 -51.75 -0.16 4.29
N ASN A 329 -51.50 0.24 5.58
CA ASN A 329 -52.36 -0.07 6.70
C ASN A 329 -53.37 1.06 7.10
N ARG A 330 -53.28 2.24 6.43
CA ARG A 330 -54.18 3.40 6.72
C ARG A 330 -55.65 3.18 6.43
N ARG A 331 -56.11 2.00 6.06
CA ARG A 331 -57.53 1.68 6.00
C ARG A 331 -57.92 1.08 7.35
N LEU A 332 -58.17 1.94 8.34
CA LEU A 332 -59.09 1.61 9.43
C LEU A 332 -60.45 1.39 8.79
N PRO A 333 -61.19 0.33 9.13
CA PRO A 333 -62.58 0.25 8.77
C PRO A 333 -63.33 1.38 9.48
N ALA A 334 -64.04 2.19 8.69
CA ALA A 334 -65.06 3.08 9.23
C ALA A 334 -66.21 2.23 9.72
#